data_b0bbd66db688190035fe3af106c7edca
#
_entry.id   b0bbd66db688190035fe3af106c7edca
#
_cell.length_a   1.000
_cell.length_b   1.000
_cell.length_c   1.000
_cell.angle_alpha   90.00
_cell.angle_beta   90.00
_cell.angle_gamma   90.00
#
_symmetry.space_group_name_H-M   'P 1'
#
loop_
_entity.id
_entity.type
_entity.pdbx_description
1 polymer ?
#
loop_
_entity_poly.entity_id
_entity_poly.type
_entity_poly.pdbx_seq_one_letter_code
_entity_poly.pdbx_strand_id
1 'polypeptide(L)'
;GWQNSDLIIIAARPAMGKTAFVLSMAKNMAVNYNTPVAIFSLEMSNLQLVNRLISNVCELESQKIKSGQLSPIEWDQLMSRVKHLYSAPLYIDDTPSLSIFELRTKARRLVREHNVKFIIIDYLQLMNASGMRFGSREQEVSMISRSLKQLAKELNIPIVALSQLNRSVESRQGGDGKRPQLSDLRESGAIEQDADIVCFIHRPEYYSRSGQDDAGNDIRGLAEFIVAKHRSGSVDDVKLRFKARFARFENWGEEEESPFATASVGSRLNDMANIELEAPPSFTGGNADFISGPDDGPPPF
;
A
#
# COMPACT_ATOMS: atom_id res chain seq x y z
N GLY A 1 2.75 -0.69 17.67
CA GLY A 1 3.57 -1.21 16.53
C GLY A 1 3.95 -2.66 16.76
N TRP A 2 4.62 -3.26 15.78
CA TRP A 2 5.10 -4.63 15.86
C TRP A 2 6.20 -4.75 16.92
N GLN A 3 6.11 -5.76 17.79
CA GLN A 3 7.08 -5.97 18.86
C GLN A 3 8.10 -7.05 18.47
N ASN A 4 9.31 -6.94 19.00
CA ASN A 4 10.32 -7.98 18.82
C ASN A 4 9.81 -9.32 19.35
N SER A 5 10.20 -10.41 18.69
CA SER A 5 9.80 -11.78 19.01
C SER A 5 8.33 -12.13 18.74
N ASP A 6 7.53 -11.20 18.17
CA ASP A 6 6.14 -11.50 17.83
C ASP A 6 6.03 -12.29 16.53
N LEU A 7 5.10 -13.24 16.52
CA LEU A 7 4.57 -13.86 15.32
C LEU A 7 3.24 -13.17 14.98
N ILE A 8 3.21 -12.50 13.85
CA ILE A 8 2.05 -11.78 13.34
C ILE A 8 1.47 -12.57 12.15
N ILE A 9 0.19 -12.85 12.19
CA ILE A 9 -0.52 -13.46 11.07
C ILE A 9 -1.38 -12.40 10.39
N ILE A 10 -1.19 -12.21 9.08
CA ILE A 10 -2.06 -11.36 8.28
C ILE A 10 -2.80 -12.25 7.29
N ALA A 11 -4.11 -12.38 7.48
CA ALA A 11 -4.92 -13.27 6.67
C ALA A 11 -5.96 -12.51 5.85
N ALA A 12 -6.27 -13.02 4.65
CA ALA A 12 -7.31 -12.49 3.80
C ALA A 12 -7.78 -13.52 2.78
N ARG A 13 -8.93 -13.27 2.18
CA ARG A 13 -9.36 -13.99 0.97
C ARG A 13 -8.46 -13.61 -0.24
N PRO A 14 -8.39 -14.47 -1.28
CA PRO A 14 -7.75 -14.10 -2.54
C PRO A 14 -8.24 -12.74 -3.06
N ALA A 15 -7.39 -12.01 -3.75
CA ALA A 15 -7.65 -10.71 -4.35
C ALA A 15 -7.90 -9.54 -3.35
N MET A 16 -7.89 -9.76 -2.03
CA MET A 16 -8.00 -8.69 -1.03
C MET A 16 -6.75 -7.81 -0.91
N GLY A 17 -5.63 -8.21 -1.54
CA GLY A 17 -4.41 -7.41 -1.57
C GLY A 17 -3.40 -7.73 -0.48
N LYS A 18 -3.36 -8.96 0.09
CA LYS A 18 -2.36 -9.36 1.12
C LYS A 18 -0.92 -8.98 0.73
N THR A 19 -0.47 -9.46 -0.44
CA THR A 19 0.88 -9.17 -0.94
C THR A 19 1.09 -7.67 -1.17
N ALA A 20 0.08 -6.95 -1.69
CA ALA A 20 0.16 -5.50 -1.89
C ALA A 20 0.32 -4.74 -0.56
N PHE A 21 -0.38 -5.19 0.49
CA PHE A 21 -0.27 -4.62 1.83
C PHE A 21 1.14 -4.79 2.41
N VAL A 22 1.67 -6.01 2.41
CA VAL A 22 3.01 -6.24 2.97
C VAL A 22 4.11 -5.60 2.13
N LEU A 23 3.95 -5.46 0.81
CA LEU A 23 4.88 -4.71 -0.03
C LEU A 23 4.82 -3.20 0.27
N SER A 24 3.63 -2.62 0.52
CA SER A 24 3.49 -1.22 0.95
C SER A 24 4.17 -1.01 2.32
N MET A 25 3.97 -1.94 3.25
CA MET A 25 4.61 -1.93 4.57
C MET A 25 6.13 -2.07 4.46
N ALA A 26 6.64 -3.07 3.71
CA ALA A 26 8.06 -3.30 3.50
C ALA A 26 8.74 -2.10 2.82
N LYS A 27 8.07 -1.50 1.82
CA LYS A 27 8.52 -0.27 1.17
C LYS A 27 8.64 0.87 2.19
N ASN A 28 7.60 1.09 3.01
CA ASN A 28 7.65 2.15 4.00
C ASN A 28 8.79 1.93 5.00
N MET A 29 9.00 0.70 5.48
CA MET A 29 10.09 0.37 6.40
C MET A 29 11.47 0.55 5.75
N ALA A 30 11.69 -0.03 4.56
CA ALA A 30 13.01 -0.05 3.92
C ALA A 30 13.35 1.29 3.26
N VAL A 31 12.41 1.93 2.55
CA VAL A 31 12.68 3.16 1.80
C VAL A 31 12.56 4.39 2.67
N ASN A 32 11.48 4.51 3.48
CA ASN A 32 11.23 5.73 4.24
C ASN A 32 11.99 5.75 5.59
N TYR A 33 12.19 4.58 6.20
CA TYR A 33 12.81 4.47 7.54
C TYR A 33 14.15 3.73 7.54
N ASN A 34 14.66 3.34 6.38
CA ASN A 34 15.93 2.61 6.23
C ASN A 34 16.04 1.38 7.15
N THR A 35 14.91 0.73 7.44
CA THR A 35 14.85 -0.47 8.27
C THR A 35 15.02 -1.71 7.40
N PRO A 36 16.03 -2.57 7.66
CA PRO A 36 16.26 -3.77 6.85
C PRO A 36 15.12 -4.79 6.99
N VAL A 37 14.52 -5.16 5.84
CA VAL A 37 13.38 -6.09 5.74
C VAL A 37 13.75 -7.25 4.82
N ALA A 38 13.38 -8.48 5.20
CA ALA A 38 13.47 -9.64 4.35
C ALA A 38 12.06 -10.14 3.97
N ILE A 39 11.87 -10.49 2.70
CA ILE A 39 10.63 -11.07 2.16
C ILE A 39 10.96 -12.44 1.59
N PHE A 40 10.32 -13.49 2.12
CA PHE A 40 10.31 -14.83 1.56
C PHE A 40 9.00 -15.04 0.81
N SER A 41 9.10 -15.09 -0.53
CA SER A 41 7.94 -15.24 -1.41
C SER A 41 7.90 -16.63 -1.99
N LEU A 42 6.88 -17.41 -1.61
CA LEU A 42 6.69 -18.77 -2.11
C LEU A 42 5.69 -18.83 -3.27
N GLU A 43 4.94 -17.76 -3.49
CA GLU A 43 3.91 -17.68 -4.54
C GLU A 43 4.39 -16.91 -5.77
N MET A 44 5.12 -15.83 -5.56
CA MET A 44 5.51 -14.90 -6.61
C MET A 44 7.01 -14.86 -6.81
N SER A 45 7.45 -14.77 -8.08
CA SER A 45 8.85 -14.58 -8.38
C SER A 45 9.37 -13.20 -7.96
N ASN A 46 10.67 -13.10 -7.74
CA ASN A 46 11.37 -11.86 -7.43
C ASN A 46 11.03 -10.74 -8.44
N LEU A 47 11.06 -11.05 -9.74
CA LEU A 47 10.73 -10.07 -10.79
C LEU A 47 9.29 -9.53 -10.65
N GLN A 48 8.33 -10.37 -10.30
CA GLN A 48 6.94 -9.95 -10.09
C GLN A 48 6.81 -9.03 -8.88
N LEU A 49 7.53 -9.32 -7.79
CA LEU A 49 7.53 -8.48 -6.58
C LEU A 49 8.22 -7.14 -6.84
N VAL A 50 9.37 -7.15 -7.52
CA VAL A 50 10.09 -5.91 -7.89
C VAL A 50 9.22 -5.02 -8.78
N ASN A 51 8.53 -5.58 -9.78
CA ASN A 51 7.61 -4.81 -10.63
C ASN A 51 6.46 -4.19 -9.81
N ARG A 52 5.92 -4.91 -8.82
CA ARG A 52 4.90 -4.35 -7.91
C ARG A 52 5.46 -3.25 -7.01
N LEU A 53 6.69 -3.42 -6.51
CA LEU A 53 7.38 -2.39 -5.72
C LEU A 53 7.64 -1.13 -6.55
N ILE A 54 8.09 -1.27 -7.78
CA ILE A 54 8.28 -0.14 -8.70
C ILE A 54 6.94 0.58 -8.93
N SER A 55 5.87 -0.17 -9.24
CA SER A 55 4.53 0.40 -9.39
C SER A 55 4.08 1.17 -8.14
N ASN A 56 4.33 0.62 -6.96
CA ASN A 56 3.97 1.20 -5.67
C ASN A 56 4.77 2.47 -5.35
N VAL A 57 6.10 2.45 -5.54
CA VAL A 57 7.00 3.57 -5.24
C VAL A 57 6.87 4.68 -6.27
N CYS A 58 6.82 4.32 -7.55
CA CYS A 58 6.78 5.30 -8.63
C CYS A 58 5.37 5.79 -8.93
N GLU A 59 4.31 5.15 -8.36
CA GLU A 59 2.90 5.47 -8.64
C GLU A 59 2.58 5.38 -10.14
N LEU A 60 3.07 4.33 -10.76
CA LEU A 60 2.86 4.03 -12.17
C LEU A 60 2.07 2.72 -12.31
N GLU A 61 1.19 2.67 -13.31
CA GLU A 61 0.42 1.46 -13.56
C GLU A 61 1.32 0.29 -13.96
N SER A 62 1.19 -0.84 -13.27
CA SER A 62 1.99 -2.04 -13.54
C SER A 62 1.91 -2.50 -15.02
N GLN A 63 0.77 -2.27 -15.68
CA GLN A 63 0.59 -2.63 -17.08
C GLN A 63 1.45 -1.76 -18.01
N LYS A 64 1.52 -0.46 -17.76
CA LYS A 64 2.37 0.46 -18.52
C LYS A 64 3.86 0.17 -18.35
N ILE A 65 4.28 -0.17 -17.10
CA ILE A 65 5.66 -0.57 -16.82
C ILE A 65 6.02 -1.84 -17.61
N LYS A 66 5.15 -2.85 -17.60
CA LYS A 66 5.38 -4.13 -18.30
C LYS A 66 5.38 -4.00 -19.81
N SER A 67 4.53 -3.15 -20.37
CA SER A 67 4.44 -2.92 -21.83
C SER A 67 5.45 -1.91 -22.36
N GLY A 68 6.14 -1.18 -21.47
CA GLY A 68 7.04 -0.08 -21.85
C GLY A 68 6.32 1.15 -22.40
N GLN A 69 5.00 1.25 -22.23
CA GLN A 69 4.17 2.34 -22.74
C GLN A 69 4.06 3.48 -21.72
N LEU A 70 5.20 4.04 -21.33
CA LEU A 70 5.27 5.18 -20.46
C LEU A 70 5.37 6.46 -21.28
N SER A 71 4.61 7.49 -20.90
CA SER A 71 4.80 8.85 -21.42
C SER A 71 6.15 9.42 -20.97
N PRO A 72 6.70 10.47 -21.62
CA PRO A 72 7.94 11.12 -21.17
C PRO A 72 7.90 11.54 -19.69
N ILE A 73 6.77 12.08 -19.24
CA ILE A 73 6.57 12.50 -17.84
C ILE A 73 6.61 11.30 -16.89
N GLU A 74 5.92 10.20 -17.25
CA GLU A 74 5.94 8.97 -16.46
C GLU A 74 7.34 8.32 -16.43
N TRP A 75 8.11 8.47 -17.52
CA TRP A 75 9.47 8.01 -17.58
C TRP A 75 10.39 8.79 -16.63
N ASP A 76 10.28 10.12 -16.59
CA ASP A 76 11.02 10.97 -15.67
C ASP A 76 10.63 10.67 -14.21
N GLN A 77 9.34 10.44 -13.94
CA GLN A 77 8.84 10.00 -12.63
C GLN A 77 9.44 8.65 -12.22
N LEU A 78 9.48 7.67 -13.14
CA LEU A 78 10.12 6.39 -12.90
C LEU A 78 11.60 6.57 -12.52
N MET A 79 12.36 7.30 -13.36
CA MET A 79 13.80 7.49 -13.18
C MET A 79 14.15 8.25 -11.89
N SER A 80 13.32 9.18 -11.47
CA SER A 80 13.52 9.93 -10.22
C SER A 80 13.24 9.08 -8.98
N ARG A 81 12.11 8.35 -8.97
CA ARG A 81 11.64 7.64 -7.77
C ARG A 81 12.26 6.26 -7.60
N VAL A 82 12.60 5.55 -8.68
CA VAL A 82 13.21 4.20 -8.60
C VAL A 82 14.57 4.21 -7.88
N LYS A 83 15.27 5.33 -7.90
CA LYS A 83 16.55 5.50 -7.19
C LYS A 83 16.45 5.20 -5.69
N HIS A 84 15.30 5.49 -5.09
CA HIS A 84 15.07 5.18 -3.67
C HIS A 84 15.02 3.67 -3.37
N LEU A 85 14.70 2.84 -4.37
CA LEU A 85 14.71 1.39 -4.22
C LEU A 85 16.12 0.80 -4.29
N TYR A 86 17.06 1.40 -5.03
CA TYR A 86 18.41 0.86 -5.19
C TYR A 86 19.20 0.80 -3.89
N SER A 87 19.00 1.75 -3.00
CA SER A 87 19.68 1.83 -1.71
C SER A 87 18.86 1.26 -0.55
N ALA A 88 17.60 0.89 -0.80
CA ALA A 88 16.73 0.38 0.24
C ALA A 88 17.20 -1.01 0.74
N PRO A 89 17.33 -1.23 2.04
CA PRO A 89 17.75 -2.51 2.60
C PRO A 89 16.59 -3.52 2.58
N LEU A 90 16.18 -3.94 1.38
CA LEU A 90 15.09 -4.89 1.13
C LEU A 90 15.66 -6.14 0.46
N TYR A 91 15.51 -7.27 1.14
CA TYR A 91 16.04 -8.57 0.71
C TYR A 91 14.87 -9.47 0.31
N ILE A 92 14.87 -9.97 -0.92
CA ILE A 92 13.80 -10.82 -1.45
C ILE A 92 14.38 -12.19 -1.79
N ASP A 93 13.75 -13.23 -1.26
CA ASP A 93 14.04 -14.63 -1.57
C ASP A 93 12.76 -15.27 -2.14
N ASP A 94 12.84 -15.76 -3.38
CA ASP A 94 11.71 -16.40 -4.09
C ASP A 94 11.92 -17.90 -4.29
N THR A 95 12.67 -18.53 -3.39
CA THR A 95 12.88 -19.98 -3.41
C THR A 95 11.54 -20.72 -3.28
N PRO A 96 11.14 -21.49 -4.31
CA PRO A 96 9.90 -22.23 -4.26
C PRO A 96 9.97 -23.39 -3.25
N SER A 97 8.83 -23.74 -2.66
CA SER A 97 8.73 -24.88 -1.72
C SER A 97 9.69 -24.81 -0.54
N LEU A 98 9.94 -23.61 -0.01
CA LEU A 98 10.86 -23.38 1.09
C LEU A 98 10.45 -24.17 2.35
N SER A 99 11.36 -24.98 2.87
CA SER A 99 11.13 -25.66 4.12
C SER A 99 11.37 -24.76 5.33
N ILE A 100 10.72 -25.09 6.47
CA ILE A 100 10.92 -24.32 7.71
C ILE A 100 12.39 -24.33 8.18
N PHE A 101 13.13 -25.42 7.93
CA PHE A 101 14.53 -25.52 8.31
C PHE A 101 15.43 -24.66 7.42
N GLU A 102 15.14 -24.62 6.14
CA GLU A 102 15.85 -23.78 5.18
C GLU A 102 15.58 -22.30 5.43
N LEU A 103 14.31 -21.93 5.66
CA LEU A 103 13.92 -20.57 6.08
C LEU A 103 14.72 -20.14 7.31
N ARG A 104 14.80 -20.98 8.36
CA ARG A 104 15.54 -20.69 9.58
C ARG A 104 17.02 -20.39 9.30
N THR A 105 17.64 -21.19 8.43
CA THR A 105 19.05 -21.01 8.05
C THR A 105 19.27 -19.68 7.31
N LYS A 106 18.41 -19.40 6.32
CA LYS A 106 18.47 -18.15 5.53
C LYS A 106 18.19 -16.93 6.41
N ALA A 107 17.17 -16.99 7.27
CA ALA A 107 16.80 -15.92 8.18
C ALA A 107 17.94 -15.56 9.15
N ARG A 108 18.58 -16.57 9.77
CA ARG A 108 19.76 -16.36 10.63
C ARG A 108 20.90 -15.66 9.89
N ARG A 109 21.17 -16.07 8.65
CA ARG A 109 22.20 -15.44 7.83
C ARG A 109 21.87 -13.98 7.54
N LEU A 110 20.64 -13.68 7.11
CA LEU A 110 20.19 -12.33 6.80
C LEU A 110 20.24 -11.39 8.03
N VAL A 111 19.83 -11.89 9.19
CA VAL A 111 19.92 -11.12 10.43
C VAL A 111 21.39 -10.84 10.81
N ARG A 112 22.27 -11.83 10.71
CA ARG A 112 23.68 -11.68 11.07
C ARG A 112 24.46 -10.79 10.10
N GLU A 113 24.24 -10.98 8.78
CA GLU A 113 25.05 -10.32 7.73
C GLU A 113 24.49 -8.97 7.33
N HIS A 114 23.18 -8.81 7.35
CA HIS A 114 22.48 -7.61 6.87
C HIS A 114 21.66 -6.90 7.95
N ASN A 115 21.76 -7.34 9.20
CA ASN A 115 21.05 -6.75 10.35
C ASN A 115 19.51 -6.63 10.10
N VAL A 116 18.92 -7.60 9.41
CA VAL A 116 17.48 -7.62 9.13
C VAL A 116 16.70 -7.52 10.44
N LYS A 117 15.70 -6.61 10.45
CA LYS A 117 14.88 -6.30 11.63
C LYS A 117 13.43 -6.78 11.49
N PHE A 118 13.05 -7.24 10.33
CA PHE A 118 11.68 -7.62 10.03
C PHE A 118 11.65 -8.69 8.93
N ILE A 119 10.86 -9.74 9.13
CA ILE A 119 10.72 -10.84 8.16
C ILE A 119 9.25 -10.95 7.74
N ILE A 120 9.02 -11.09 6.43
CA ILE A 120 7.71 -11.34 5.81
C ILE A 120 7.77 -12.67 5.08
N ILE A 121 6.72 -13.49 5.20
CA ILE A 121 6.56 -14.79 4.54
C ILE A 121 5.24 -14.79 3.76
N ASP A 122 5.30 -14.93 2.43
CA ASP A 122 4.14 -14.93 1.53
C ASP A 122 4.07 -16.27 0.75
N TYR A 123 3.23 -17.22 1.12
CA TYR A 123 2.38 -17.34 2.31
C TYR A 123 2.58 -18.71 2.98
N LEU A 124 2.17 -18.79 4.22
CA LEU A 124 2.47 -19.90 5.14
C LEU A 124 2.06 -21.28 4.60
N GLN A 125 0.90 -21.37 3.94
CA GLN A 125 0.39 -22.63 3.40
C GLN A 125 1.19 -23.19 2.22
N LEU A 126 2.16 -22.48 1.66
CA LEU A 126 3.10 -23.01 0.66
C LEU A 126 4.40 -23.56 1.27
N MET A 127 4.62 -23.32 2.56
CA MET A 127 5.76 -23.90 3.26
C MET A 127 5.57 -25.40 3.46
N ASN A 128 6.67 -26.10 3.60
CA ASN A 128 6.70 -27.51 3.96
C ASN A 128 7.63 -27.77 5.16
N ALA A 129 7.43 -28.90 5.76
CA ALA A 129 8.29 -29.40 6.84
C ALA A 129 9.04 -30.65 6.38
N SER A 130 9.89 -30.48 5.36
CA SER A 130 10.64 -31.55 4.71
C SER A 130 11.34 -32.47 5.72
N GLY A 131 11.24 -33.77 5.49
CA GLY A 131 11.87 -34.79 6.34
C GLY A 131 11.00 -35.30 7.48
N MET A 132 9.81 -34.74 7.70
CA MET A 132 8.84 -35.23 8.69
C MET A 132 7.60 -35.80 8.01
N ARG A 133 7.00 -36.83 8.63
CA ARG A 133 5.72 -37.38 8.18
C ARG A 133 4.60 -36.88 9.09
N PHE A 134 3.57 -36.29 8.48
CA PHE A 134 2.38 -35.79 9.16
C PHE A 134 1.16 -36.61 8.76
N GLY A 135 0.22 -36.78 9.68
CA GLY A 135 -1.05 -37.43 9.39
C GLY A 135 -2.02 -36.54 8.60
N SER A 136 -1.87 -35.24 8.70
CA SER A 136 -2.69 -34.25 7.97
C SER A 136 -1.92 -32.97 7.67
N ARG A 137 -2.42 -32.19 6.71
CA ARG A 137 -1.88 -30.87 6.38
C ARG A 137 -1.99 -29.90 7.57
N GLU A 138 -3.03 -30.00 8.36
CA GLU A 138 -3.24 -29.19 9.57
C GLU A 138 -2.11 -29.40 10.60
N GLN A 139 -1.67 -30.64 10.80
CA GLN A 139 -0.56 -30.95 11.71
C GLN A 139 0.76 -30.34 11.18
N GLU A 140 1.00 -30.39 9.88
CA GLU A 140 2.19 -29.80 9.27
C GLU A 140 2.18 -28.27 9.44
N VAL A 141 1.06 -27.61 9.13
CA VAL A 141 0.87 -26.17 9.30
C VAL A 141 1.03 -25.76 10.77
N SER A 142 0.52 -26.56 11.69
CA SER A 142 0.67 -26.35 13.13
C SER A 142 2.15 -26.37 13.55
N MET A 143 2.91 -27.33 13.05
CA MET A 143 4.34 -27.42 13.33
C MET A 143 5.12 -26.22 12.74
N ILE A 144 4.79 -25.84 11.52
CA ILE A 144 5.40 -24.67 10.87
C ILE A 144 5.12 -23.39 11.69
N SER A 145 3.87 -23.16 12.09
CA SER A 145 3.46 -22.01 12.90
C SER A 145 4.25 -21.92 14.20
N ARG A 146 4.32 -23.03 14.94
CA ARG A 146 5.09 -23.10 16.19
C ARG A 146 6.57 -22.84 15.95
N SER A 147 7.14 -23.36 14.87
CA SER A 147 8.54 -23.15 14.51
C SER A 147 8.83 -21.69 14.13
N LEU A 148 7.89 -21.01 13.45
CA LEU A 148 7.99 -19.58 13.15
C LEU A 148 7.97 -18.74 14.43
N LYS A 149 7.11 -19.07 15.41
CA LYS A 149 7.11 -18.40 16.72
C LYS A 149 8.42 -18.60 17.46
N GLN A 150 8.98 -19.82 17.42
CA GLN A 150 10.30 -20.08 17.99
C GLN A 150 11.40 -19.26 17.29
N LEU A 151 11.36 -19.17 15.97
CA LEU A 151 12.31 -18.40 15.17
C LEU A 151 12.23 -16.90 15.47
N ALA A 152 11.02 -16.33 15.61
CA ALA A 152 10.83 -14.93 16.00
C ALA A 152 11.47 -14.63 17.36
N LYS A 153 11.29 -15.52 18.34
CA LYS A 153 11.94 -15.43 19.65
C LYS A 153 13.46 -15.56 19.58
N GLU A 154 13.95 -16.53 18.80
CA GLU A 154 15.38 -16.81 18.64
C GLU A 154 16.11 -15.62 18.03
N LEU A 155 15.55 -15.02 16.97
CA LEU A 155 16.14 -13.89 16.27
C LEU A 155 15.86 -12.54 16.97
N ASN A 156 14.92 -12.52 17.91
CA ASN A 156 14.41 -11.33 18.60
C ASN A 156 13.93 -10.24 17.62
N ILE A 157 13.23 -10.64 16.58
CA ILE A 157 12.61 -9.75 15.59
C ILE A 157 11.16 -10.20 15.30
N PRO A 158 10.28 -9.30 14.85
CA PRO A 158 8.95 -9.67 14.42
C PRO A 158 8.97 -10.45 13.09
N ILE A 159 8.13 -11.48 13.02
CA ILE A 159 7.89 -12.25 11.80
C ILE A 159 6.42 -12.11 11.42
N VAL A 160 6.15 -11.61 10.22
CA VAL A 160 4.82 -11.59 9.61
C VAL A 160 4.69 -12.76 8.67
N ALA A 161 3.70 -13.62 8.88
CA ALA A 161 3.34 -14.69 7.95
C ALA A 161 1.95 -14.43 7.37
N LEU A 162 1.86 -14.44 6.04
CA LEU A 162 0.59 -14.32 5.35
C LEU A 162 -0.16 -15.65 5.37
N SER A 163 -1.46 -15.57 5.49
CA SER A 163 -2.35 -16.74 5.48
C SER A 163 -3.55 -16.51 4.56
N GLN A 164 -4.03 -17.55 3.93
CA GLN A 164 -5.25 -17.53 3.15
C GLN A 164 -6.42 -18.00 3.99
N LEU A 165 -7.54 -17.27 3.94
CA LEU A 165 -8.78 -17.65 4.62
C LEU A 165 -9.55 -18.72 3.86
N ASN A 166 -10.34 -19.51 4.61
CA ASN A 166 -11.23 -20.52 4.05
C ASN A 166 -12.27 -19.86 3.11
N ARG A 167 -12.71 -20.64 2.11
CA ARG A 167 -13.76 -20.22 1.15
C ARG A 167 -15.14 -20.04 1.78
N SER A 168 -15.38 -20.62 2.95
CA SER A 168 -16.67 -20.51 3.67
C SER A 168 -17.06 -19.07 4.00
N VAL A 169 -16.10 -18.12 4.07
CA VAL A 169 -16.38 -16.69 4.23
C VAL A 169 -17.27 -16.15 3.10
N GLU A 170 -17.08 -16.65 1.86
CA GLU A 170 -17.80 -16.16 0.69
C GLU A 170 -19.26 -16.64 0.63
N SER A 171 -19.57 -17.74 1.34
CA SER A 171 -20.93 -18.31 1.39
C SER A 171 -21.86 -17.58 2.37
N ARG A 172 -21.31 -16.68 3.21
CA ARG A 172 -22.10 -15.89 4.17
C ARG A 172 -22.91 -14.82 3.44
N GLN A 173 -24.14 -14.58 3.94
CA GLN A 173 -25.02 -13.57 3.39
C GLN A 173 -24.72 -12.17 3.92
N GLY A 174 -24.95 -11.15 3.07
CA GLY A 174 -24.74 -9.73 3.40
C GLY A 174 -23.29 -9.28 3.30
N GLY A 175 -23.08 -7.97 3.21
CA GLY A 175 -21.75 -7.34 3.18
C GLY A 175 -20.98 -7.60 4.47
N ASP A 176 -21.61 -7.35 5.61
CA ASP A 176 -21.04 -7.59 6.95
C ASP A 176 -20.81 -9.09 7.25
N GLY A 177 -21.65 -9.98 6.69
CA GLY A 177 -21.47 -11.42 6.85
C GLY A 177 -20.15 -11.95 6.27
N LYS A 178 -19.58 -11.24 5.28
CA LYS A 178 -18.31 -11.59 4.62
C LYS A 178 -17.08 -11.00 5.31
N ARG A 179 -17.27 -10.25 6.39
CA ARG A 179 -16.18 -9.74 7.21
C ARG A 179 -15.46 -10.91 7.88
N PRO A 180 -14.11 -11.00 7.77
CA PRO A 180 -13.32 -12.08 8.34
C PRO A 180 -13.40 -12.16 9.87
N GLN A 181 -13.32 -13.38 10.39
CA GLN A 181 -13.31 -13.68 11.82
C GLN A 181 -12.23 -14.73 12.13
N LEU A 182 -11.81 -14.85 13.39
CA LEU A 182 -10.81 -15.85 13.82
C LEU A 182 -11.19 -17.28 13.45
N SER A 183 -12.49 -17.62 13.49
CA SER A 183 -12.99 -18.92 13.04
C SER A 183 -12.73 -19.25 11.58
N ASP A 184 -12.41 -18.26 10.74
CA ASP A 184 -12.11 -18.43 9.32
C ASP A 184 -10.68 -18.93 9.06
N LEU A 185 -9.84 -18.91 10.11
CA LEU A 185 -8.54 -19.58 10.14
C LEU A 185 -8.64 -21.08 10.49
N ARG A 186 -9.81 -21.69 10.41
CA ARG A 186 -10.21 -22.96 11.03
C ARG A 186 -9.40 -24.20 10.59
N GLU A 187 -8.85 -24.23 9.38
CA GLU A 187 -7.89 -25.27 8.98
C GLU A 187 -6.51 -25.07 9.64
N SER A 188 -6.39 -24.06 10.47
CA SER A 188 -5.15 -23.58 11.06
C SER A 188 -5.39 -23.09 12.51
N GLY A 189 -6.24 -23.77 13.28
CA GLY A 189 -6.51 -23.39 14.68
C GLY A 189 -5.24 -23.25 15.53
N ALA A 190 -4.20 -24.00 15.18
CA ALA A 190 -2.88 -23.85 15.78
C ALA A 190 -2.20 -22.51 15.42
N ILE A 191 -2.40 -21.99 14.21
CA ILE A 191 -1.84 -20.68 13.81
C ILE A 191 -2.40 -19.60 14.74
N GLU A 192 -3.71 -19.62 14.98
CA GLU A 192 -4.33 -18.69 15.92
C GLU A 192 -3.73 -18.79 17.32
N GLN A 193 -3.50 -20.01 17.82
CA GLN A 193 -2.95 -20.21 19.17
C GLN A 193 -1.49 -19.75 19.29
N ASP A 194 -0.66 -20.02 18.29
CA ASP A 194 0.78 -19.67 18.30
C ASP A 194 1.02 -18.17 18.05
N ALA A 195 0.17 -17.51 17.26
CA ALA A 195 0.30 -16.11 16.92
C ALA A 195 0.08 -15.18 18.13
N ASP A 196 0.91 -14.14 18.22
CA ASP A 196 0.73 -13.05 19.19
C ASP A 196 -0.30 -12.05 18.68
N ILE A 197 -0.30 -11.80 17.36
CA ILE A 197 -1.22 -10.87 16.70
C ILE A 197 -1.83 -11.58 15.49
N VAL A 198 -3.14 -11.46 15.32
CA VAL A 198 -3.85 -11.91 14.12
C VAL A 198 -4.61 -10.74 13.54
N CYS A 199 -4.33 -10.45 12.28
CA CYS A 199 -4.97 -9.38 11.54
C CYS A 199 -5.64 -9.90 10.28
N PHE A 200 -6.70 -9.23 9.86
CA PHE A 200 -7.35 -9.48 8.58
C PHE A 200 -7.30 -8.25 7.68
N ILE A 201 -7.21 -8.50 6.37
CA ILE A 201 -7.45 -7.47 5.35
C ILE A 201 -8.80 -7.76 4.73
N HIS A 202 -9.69 -6.79 4.82
CA HIS A 202 -11.02 -6.83 4.24
C HIS A 202 -11.24 -5.61 3.34
N ARG A 203 -11.85 -5.83 2.17
CA ARG A 203 -12.22 -4.77 1.23
C ARG A 203 -13.70 -4.89 0.91
N PRO A 204 -14.54 -4.11 1.59
CA PRO A 204 -15.99 -4.14 1.39
C PRO A 204 -16.40 -3.89 -0.07
N GLU A 205 -15.69 -2.99 -0.78
CA GLU A 205 -15.96 -2.68 -2.19
C GLU A 205 -15.93 -3.93 -3.10
N TYR A 206 -15.10 -4.93 -2.77
CA TYR A 206 -14.97 -6.15 -3.56
C TYR A 206 -16.28 -6.96 -3.63
N TYR A 207 -17.12 -6.81 -2.62
CA TYR A 207 -18.42 -7.49 -2.52
C TYR A 207 -19.59 -6.60 -2.91
N SER A 208 -19.39 -5.28 -3.07
CA SER A 208 -20.41 -4.32 -3.49
C SER A 208 -20.32 -4.08 -5.00
N ARG A 209 -21.45 -4.18 -5.69
CA ARG A 209 -21.54 -3.84 -7.13
C ARG A 209 -21.69 -2.34 -7.38
N SER A 210 -22.27 -1.63 -6.42
CA SER A 210 -22.53 -0.18 -6.50
C SER A 210 -21.33 0.66 -6.03
N GLY A 211 -20.38 0.07 -5.30
CA GLY A 211 -19.35 0.81 -4.59
C GLY A 211 -19.86 1.56 -3.37
N GLN A 212 -21.06 1.18 -2.88
CA GLN A 212 -21.67 1.73 -1.68
C GLN A 212 -21.95 0.63 -0.67
N ASP A 213 -21.95 0.96 0.62
CA ASP A 213 -22.39 0.08 1.70
C ASP A 213 -23.93 0.05 1.80
N ASP A 214 -24.46 -0.78 2.71
CA ASP A 214 -25.92 -0.91 2.92
C ASP A 214 -26.56 0.40 3.43
N ALA A 215 -25.77 1.35 3.95
CA ALA A 215 -26.22 2.68 4.38
C ALA A 215 -26.10 3.75 3.27
N GLY A 216 -25.59 3.39 2.07
CA GLY A 216 -25.41 4.30 0.93
C GLY A 216 -24.10 5.09 0.93
N ASN A 217 -23.17 4.83 1.87
CA ASN A 217 -21.87 5.50 1.90
C ASN A 217 -20.96 4.95 0.79
N ASP A 218 -20.15 5.83 0.20
CA ASP A 218 -19.12 5.42 -0.79
C ASP A 218 -17.98 4.65 -0.09
N ILE A 219 -17.78 3.40 -0.52
CA ILE A 219 -16.75 2.50 0.00
C ILE A 219 -15.66 2.17 -1.03
N ARG A 220 -15.61 2.91 -2.15
CA ARG A 220 -14.59 2.70 -3.18
C ARG A 220 -13.20 3.00 -2.64
N GLY A 221 -12.29 2.05 -2.83
CA GLY A 221 -10.94 2.11 -2.29
C GLY A 221 -10.85 1.89 -0.78
N LEU A 222 -11.98 1.67 -0.07
CA LEU A 222 -11.94 1.36 1.36
C LEU A 222 -11.35 -0.04 1.58
N ALA A 223 -10.38 -0.11 2.47
CA ALA A 223 -9.87 -1.35 3.03
C ALA A 223 -9.85 -1.25 4.55
N GLU A 224 -10.13 -2.36 5.21
CA GLU A 224 -10.09 -2.48 6.67
C GLU A 224 -8.94 -3.40 7.05
N PHE A 225 -8.08 -2.92 7.93
CA PHE A 225 -7.07 -3.72 8.59
C PHE A 225 -7.57 -4.02 10.02
N ILE A 226 -8.08 -5.24 10.19
CA ILE A 226 -8.79 -5.67 11.39
C ILE A 226 -7.79 -6.40 12.29
N VAL A 227 -7.49 -5.84 13.47
CA VAL A 227 -6.69 -6.51 14.50
C VAL A 227 -7.64 -7.37 15.33
N ALA A 228 -7.80 -8.65 14.96
CA ALA A 228 -8.77 -9.55 15.59
C ALA A 228 -8.24 -10.25 16.85
N LYS A 229 -6.92 -10.33 17.00
CA LYS A 229 -6.26 -10.87 18.19
C LYS A 229 -4.99 -10.09 18.47
N HIS A 230 -4.77 -9.73 19.73
CA HIS A 230 -3.52 -9.13 20.22
C HIS A 230 -3.26 -9.59 21.65
N ARG A 231 -2.18 -10.36 21.89
CA ARG A 231 -1.88 -10.90 23.24
C ARG A 231 -1.55 -9.83 24.27
N SER A 232 -0.90 -8.75 23.83
CA SER A 232 -0.36 -7.72 24.71
C SER A 232 -0.97 -6.34 24.51
N GLY A 233 -2.10 -6.26 23.78
CA GLY A 233 -2.76 -4.99 23.46
C GLY A 233 -4.24 -5.14 23.14
N SER A 234 -4.86 -4.03 22.74
CA SER A 234 -6.26 -3.98 22.29
C SER A 234 -6.42 -4.55 20.87
N VAL A 235 -7.61 -4.98 20.57
CA VAL A 235 -8.10 -5.23 19.21
C VAL A 235 -8.72 -3.93 18.68
N ASP A 236 -8.54 -3.67 17.39
CA ASP A 236 -9.04 -2.45 16.75
C ASP A 236 -9.15 -2.63 15.24
N ASP A 237 -9.89 -1.75 14.59
CA ASP A 237 -10.08 -1.71 13.15
C ASP A 237 -9.48 -0.43 12.58
N VAL A 238 -8.53 -0.57 11.68
CA VAL A 238 -7.87 0.55 11.00
C VAL A 238 -8.38 0.67 9.58
N LYS A 239 -8.99 1.80 9.24
CA LYS A 239 -9.38 2.11 7.86
C LYS A 239 -8.16 2.52 7.06
N LEU A 240 -8.03 1.97 5.86
CA LEU A 240 -6.97 2.24 4.89
C LEU A 240 -7.59 2.55 3.52
N ARG A 241 -6.85 3.22 2.66
CA ARG A 241 -7.18 3.41 1.26
C ARG A 241 -6.37 2.45 0.40
N PHE A 242 -7.05 1.67 -0.44
CA PHE A 242 -6.40 0.81 -1.43
C PHE A 242 -6.46 1.42 -2.82
N LYS A 243 -5.31 1.78 -3.39
CA LYS A 243 -5.17 2.26 -4.76
C LYS A 243 -4.82 1.09 -5.68
N ALA A 244 -5.85 0.47 -6.27
CA ALA A 244 -5.71 -0.74 -7.10
C ALA A 244 -4.74 -0.55 -8.28
N ARG A 245 -4.72 0.64 -8.90
CA ARG A 245 -3.84 0.99 -10.05
C ARG A 245 -2.36 0.79 -9.72
N PHE A 246 -1.96 1.06 -8.46
CA PHE A 246 -0.57 1.01 -7.99
C PHE A 246 -0.32 -0.14 -7.02
N ALA A 247 -1.34 -1.00 -6.78
CA ALA A 247 -1.30 -2.05 -5.76
C ALA A 247 -0.77 -1.53 -4.40
N ARG A 248 -1.26 -0.35 -3.96
CA ARG A 248 -0.75 0.38 -2.81
C ARG A 248 -1.81 0.58 -1.76
N PHE A 249 -1.40 0.42 -0.49
CA PHE A 249 -2.18 0.80 0.68
C PHE A 249 -1.64 2.09 1.28
N GLU A 250 -2.54 2.97 1.72
CA GLU A 250 -2.27 4.27 2.32
C GLU A 250 -3.21 4.50 3.51
N ASN A 251 -2.90 5.49 4.33
CA ASN A 251 -3.78 5.90 5.41
C ASN A 251 -5.10 6.45 4.85
N TRP A 252 -6.19 6.19 5.56
CA TRP A 252 -7.49 6.74 5.22
C TRP A 252 -7.56 8.21 5.64
N GLY A 253 -7.96 9.10 4.71
CA GLY A 253 -8.09 10.54 4.99
C GLY A 253 -6.85 11.39 4.75
N GLU A 254 -5.70 10.80 4.46
CA GLU A 254 -4.59 11.56 3.89
C GLU A 254 -4.92 11.86 2.42
N GLU A 255 -5.40 13.06 2.14
CA GLU A 255 -5.41 13.59 0.77
C GLU A 255 -3.96 13.80 0.37
N GLU A 256 -3.58 13.28 -0.81
CA GLU A 256 -2.26 13.56 -1.36
C GLU A 256 -2.14 15.08 -1.53
N GLU A 257 -1.24 15.71 -0.79
CA GLU A 257 -0.53 16.85 -1.31
C GLU A 257 0.27 16.33 -2.52
N SER A 258 -0.41 16.26 -3.65
CA SER A 258 0.27 16.04 -4.93
C SER A 258 1.26 17.19 -5.08
N PRO A 259 2.57 16.92 -5.20
CA PRO A 259 3.53 17.99 -5.49
C PRO A 259 3.23 18.66 -6.87
N PHE A 260 2.27 18.13 -7.61
CA PHE A 260 1.71 18.64 -8.86
C PHE A 260 0.22 19.01 -8.74
N ALA A 261 -0.34 19.16 -7.55
CA ALA A 261 -1.54 19.94 -7.40
C ALA A 261 -1.17 21.35 -7.88
N THR A 262 -1.44 21.62 -9.15
CA THR A 262 -1.49 22.99 -9.65
C THR A 262 -2.33 23.74 -8.64
N ALA A 263 -1.68 24.64 -7.89
CA ALA A 263 -2.39 25.62 -7.11
C ALA A 263 -3.40 26.21 -8.09
N SER A 264 -4.69 25.92 -7.86
CA SER A 264 -5.75 26.63 -8.54
C SER A 264 -5.62 28.06 -8.03
N VAL A 265 -4.83 28.84 -8.75
CA VAL A 265 -4.81 30.29 -8.57
C VAL A 265 -6.24 30.69 -8.88
N GLY A 266 -7.01 30.97 -7.85
CA GLY A 266 -8.36 31.52 -7.99
C GLY A 266 -8.26 32.67 -8.94
N SER A 267 -8.92 32.58 -10.11
CA SER A 267 -8.95 33.61 -11.07
C SER A 267 -9.50 34.88 -10.39
N ARG A 268 -8.65 35.88 -10.19
CA ARG A 268 -9.06 37.21 -9.69
C ARG A 268 -10.04 37.93 -10.60
N LEU A 269 -10.48 37.27 -11.68
CA LEU A 269 -11.51 37.77 -12.59
C LEU A 269 -12.92 37.82 -11.96
N ASN A 270 -13.19 37.05 -10.92
CA ASN A 270 -14.48 37.08 -10.24
C ASN A 270 -14.57 38.11 -9.10
N ASP A 271 -13.45 38.71 -8.67
CA ASP A 271 -13.45 39.79 -7.67
C ASP A 271 -13.70 41.16 -8.26
N MET A 272 -13.76 41.28 -9.59
CA MET A 272 -14.06 42.55 -10.28
C MET A 272 -15.57 42.83 -10.47
N ALA A 273 -16.45 41.99 -9.98
CA ALA A 273 -17.89 42.19 -10.11
C ALA A 273 -18.51 43.14 -9.08
N ASN A 274 -17.74 43.67 -8.13
CA ASN A 274 -18.20 44.62 -7.11
C ASN A 274 -17.43 45.94 -7.06
N ILE A 275 -16.88 46.40 -8.20
CA ILE A 275 -16.38 47.76 -8.28
C ILE A 275 -17.54 48.63 -8.80
N GLU A 276 -18.21 49.33 -7.89
CA GLU A 276 -19.10 50.46 -8.26
C GLU A 276 -18.25 51.48 -9.05
N LEU A 277 -18.61 51.64 -10.34
CA LEU A 277 -18.07 52.69 -11.19
C LEU A 277 -18.62 54.03 -10.67
N GLU A 278 -17.83 54.76 -9.89
CA GLU A 278 -18.07 56.21 -9.69
C GLU A 278 -17.97 56.92 -11.04
N ALA A 279 -19.02 57.63 -11.37
CA ALA A 279 -19.10 58.41 -12.62
C ALA A 279 -18.00 59.49 -12.65
N PRO A 280 -17.36 59.73 -13.78
CA PRO A 280 -16.33 60.77 -13.89
C PRO A 280 -16.94 62.16 -13.71
N PRO A 281 -16.25 63.11 -13.05
CA PRO A 281 -16.74 64.45 -12.84
C PRO A 281 -16.89 65.18 -14.19
N SER A 282 -18.02 65.83 -14.38
CA SER A 282 -18.36 66.65 -15.51
C SER A 282 -17.48 67.91 -15.49
N PHE A 283 -16.65 68.08 -16.54
CA PHE A 283 -15.89 69.33 -16.81
C PHE A 283 -16.77 70.28 -17.62
N THR A 284 -17.17 71.35 -17.00
CA THR A 284 -17.78 72.50 -17.67
C THR A 284 -16.70 73.47 -18.05
N GLY A 285 -16.60 73.74 -19.35
CA GLY A 285 -16.33 74.98 -20.06
C GLY A 285 -15.06 75.78 -19.81
N GLY A 286 -14.31 76.04 -20.87
CA GLY A 286 -13.28 77.09 -20.96
C GLY A 286 -12.64 77.09 -22.32
N ASN A 287 -13.00 78.12 -23.06
CA ASN A 287 -12.65 78.68 -24.37
C ASN A 287 -11.32 78.26 -25.02
N ALA A 288 -11.47 78.18 -26.33
CA ALA A 288 -10.62 78.30 -27.47
C ALA A 288 -9.27 79.00 -27.28
N ASP A 289 -8.25 78.50 -27.99
CA ASP A 289 -7.48 79.29 -28.96
C ASP A 289 -6.76 78.34 -29.95
N PHE A 290 -6.92 78.73 -31.21
CA PHE A 290 -6.30 78.17 -32.41
C PHE A 290 -4.81 78.52 -32.45
N ILE A 291 -3.95 77.55 -32.73
CA ILE A 291 -2.72 77.80 -33.49
C ILE A 291 -2.47 76.62 -34.44
N SER A 292 -2.40 76.97 -35.72
CA SER A 292 -2.15 76.16 -36.91
C SER A 292 -0.68 75.83 -37.12
N GLY A 293 -0.41 74.64 -37.59
CA GLY A 293 0.63 74.27 -38.57
C GLY A 293 1.91 73.65 -38.06
N PRO A 294 2.71 72.99 -38.91
CA PRO A 294 2.40 72.43 -40.22
C PRO A 294 2.72 70.90 -40.37
N ASP A 295 2.18 70.41 -41.41
CA ASP A 295 2.42 69.27 -42.28
C ASP A 295 3.84 68.67 -42.24
N ASP A 296 3.96 67.35 -42.02
CA ASP A 296 5.04 66.56 -42.59
C ASP A 296 4.59 65.08 -42.72
N GLY A 297 4.80 64.61 -43.93
CA GLY A 297 4.25 63.38 -44.51
C GLY A 297 4.77 62.03 -43.94
N PRO A 298 4.32 60.93 -44.53
CA PRO A 298 4.50 59.53 -43.94
C PRO A 298 5.92 58.98 -44.19
N PRO A 299 6.46 58.20 -43.26
CA PRO A 299 7.72 57.50 -43.51
C PRO A 299 7.49 56.25 -44.37
N PRO A 300 8.48 55.83 -45.17
CA PRO A 300 8.42 54.66 -46.01
C PRO A 300 8.90 53.39 -45.29
N PHE A 301 8.32 52.30 -45.75
CA PHE A 301 8.66 50.82 -45.54
C PHE A 301 8.48 50.22 -44.20
#